data_8f576a3de316ae1f5e3dca915cb7ad4e
#
_entry.id   8f576a3de316ae1f5e3dca915cb7ad4e
#
_cell.length_a   1.000
_cell.length_b   1.000
_cell.length_c   1.000
_cell.angle_alpha   90.00
_cell.angle_beta   90.00
_cell.angle_gamma   90.00
#
_symmetry.space_group_name_H-M   'P 1'
#
loop_
_entity.id
_entity.type
_entity.pdbx_description
1 polymer ?
#
loop_
_entity_poly.entity_id
_entity_poly.type
_entity_poly.pdbx_seq_one_letter_code
_entity_poly.pdbx_strand_id
1 'polypeptide(L)'
;YSHRSLDGVITDGTITSIYKTGLHRSQKEADKKNLFTMQLTGGHVSYQHNRIRLGITGIYYLFNRPYEPELTGYSKYNLHGNNFYNLGIDYAYRWHRFFFQGETAIGKQGWASLNRLQYSPVQNTQIMLIHRFYSYNYWAMFAHSFGEGSTTQNEQGYYICMETSPFAYWKFFASFDLFSFPWKKYRVNKPSRGTDALFQTTFTPYSNLSVSYTHLRAHETT
;
A
#
# COMPACT_ATOMS: atom_id res chain seq x y z
N TYR A 1 -19.39 9.91 7.69
CA TYR A 1 -20.21 8.70 7.81
C TYR A 1 -20.62 8.18 6.45
N SER A 2 -20.56 6.87 6.26
CA SER A 2 -20.99 6.19 5.03
C SER A 2 -21.66 4.86 5.39
N HIS A 3 -22.78 4.56 4.74
CA HIS A 3 -23.44 3.25 4.81
C HIS A 3 -23.45 2.65 3.40
N ARG A 4 -22.88 1.47 3.23
CA ARG A 4 -22.68 0.84 1.93
C ARG A 4 -23.04 -0.63 1.96
N SER A 5 -23.65 -1.11 0.88
CA SER A 5 -23.76 -2.53 0.59
C SER A 5 -22.49 -3.01 -0.09
N LEU A 6 -22.02 -4.19 0.26
CA LEU A 6 -20.79 -4.78 -0.23
C LEU A 6 -21.06 -6.17 -0.81
N ASP A 7 -20.21 -6.51 -1.78
CA ASP A 7 -20.22 -7.81 -2.44
C ASP A 7 -19.39 -8.81 -1.64
N GLY A 8 -19.86 -10.04 -1.55
CA GLY A 8 -19.14 -11.06 -0.81
C GLY A 8 -19.75 -12.46 -0.95
N VAL A 9 -19.30 -13.35 -0.08
CA VAL A 9 -19.89 -14.67 0.12
C VAL A 9 -20.32 -14.79 1.57
N ILE A 10 -21.55 -15.27 1.78
CA ILE A 10 -22.09 -15.55 3.10
C ILE A 10 -22.30 -17.05 3.20
N THR A 11 -21.78 -17.66 4.25
CA THR A 11 -21.97 -19.05 4.61
C THR A 11 -22.38 -19.13 6.08
N ASP A 12 -23.44 -19.84 6.39
CA ASP A 12 -23.96 -19.99 7.77
C ASP A 12 -24.15 -18.67 8.54
N GLY A 13 -24.58 -17.63 7.80
CA GLY A 13 -24.85 -16.32 8.39
C GLY A 13 -23.59 -15.44 8.60
N THR A 14 -22.40 -15.92 8.28
CA THR A 14 -21.13 -15.21 8.39
C THR A 14 -20.58 -14.82 7.02
N ILE A 15 -19.82 -13.71 6.96
CA ILE A 15 -19.13 -13.26 5.75
C ILE A 15 -17.82 -14.05 5.64
N THR A 16 -17.69 -14.90 4.64
CA THR A 16 -16.46 -15.68 4.43
C THR A 16 -15.50 -15.02 3.44
N SER A 17 -16.00 -14.15 2.57
CA SER A 17 -15.15 -13.44 1.59
C SER A 17 -15.74 -12.10 1.22
N ILE A 18 -14.87 -11.11 0.99
CA ILE A 18 -15.23 -9.74 0.59
C ILE A 18 -14.69 -9.49 -0.82
N TYR A 19 -15.54 -9.06 -1.74
CA TYR A 19 -15.17 -8.73 -3.11
C TYR A 19 -15.13 -7.20 -3.30
N LYS A 20 -13.99 -6.70 -3.77
CA LYS A 20 -13.76 -5.26 -3.96
C LYS A 20 -13.79 -4.83 -5.43
N THR A 21 -13.96 -5.77 -6.36
CA THR A 21 -13.84 -5.49 -7.80
C THR A 21 -15.08 -4.81 -8.38
N GLY A 22 -16.26 -4.99 -7.77
CA GLY A 22 -17.52 -4.46 -8.26
C GLY A 22 -17.93 -5.03 -9.64
N LEU A 23 -17.34 -6.17 -10.06
CA LEU A 23 -17.64 -6.80 -11.34
C LEU A 23 -18.80 -7.78 -11.19
N HIS A 24 -19.80 -7.67 -12.10
CA HIS A 24 -21.00 -8.51 -12.11
C HIS A 24 -21.27 -9.01 -13.55
N ARG A 25 -20.24 -9.59 -14.20
CA ARG A 25 -20.29 -10.02 -15.62
C ARG A 25 -20.91 -11.39 -15.84
N SER A 26 -20.93 -12.21 -14.81
CA SER A 26 -21.51 -13.57 -14.84
C SER A 26 -22.55 -13.74 -13.75
N GLN A 27 -23.44 -14.74 -13.88
CA GLN A 27 -24.42 -15.05 -12.84
C GLN A 27 -23.76 -15.30 -11.49
N LYS A 28 -22.65 -16.04 -11.46
CA LYS A 28 -21.88 -16.30 -10.22
C LYS A 28 -21.31 -15.03 -9.57
N GLU A 29 -21.01 -14.00 -10.34
CA GLU A 29 -20.59 -12.70 -9.81
C GLU A 29 -21.80 -11.89 -9.36
N ALA A 30 -22.93 -11.95 -10.10
CA ALA A 30 -24.17 -11.28 -9.74
C ALA A 30 -24.76 -11.81 -8.41
N ASP A 31 -24.66 -13.11 -8.16
CA ASP A 31 -25.14 -13.76 -6.93
C ASP A 31 -24.39 -13.28 -5.67
N LYS A 32 -23.22 -12.64 -5.83
CA LYS A 32 -22.40 -12.10 -4.73
C LYS A 32 -22.65 -10.62 -4.45
N LYS A 33 -23.55 -10.00 -5.22
CA LYS A 33 -23.80 -8.56 -5.18
C LYS A 33 -24.59 -8.16 -3.93
N ASN A 34 -24.11 -7.13 -3.21
CA ASN A 34 -24.83 -6.47 -2.12
C ASN A 34 -25.31 -7.41 -1.00
N LEU A 35 -24.55 -8.45 -0.66
CA LEU A 35 -25.00 -9.46 0.30
C LEU A 35 -24.91 -9.02 1.76
N PHE A 36 -24.08 -8.03 2.08
CA PHE A 36 -23.96 -7.49 3.44
C PHE A 36 -23.74 -5.98 3.43
N THR A 37 -23.88 -5.36 4.59
CA THR A 37 -23.72 -3.91 4.71
C THR A 37 -22.59 -3.56 5.66
N MET A 38 -21.95 -2.43 5.37
CA MET A 38 -20.92 -1.81 6.19
C MET A 38 -21.33 -0.38 6.55
N GLN A 39 -21.22 -0.08 7.82
CA GLN A 39 -21.26 1.29 8.33
C GLN A 39 -19.82 1.74 8.57
N LEU A 40 -19.45 2.89 8.05
CA LEU A 40 -18.12 3.47 8.17
C LEU A 40 -18.23 4.88 8.71
N THR A 41 -17.46 5.16 9.76
CA THR A 41 -17.28 6.49 10.32
C THR A 41 -15.79 6.77 10.43
N GLY A 42 -15.37 7.97 10.07
CA GLY A 42 -13.97 8.35 10.17
C GLY A 42 -13.77 9.84 10.01
N GLY A 43 -12.57 10.28 10.34
CA GLY A 43 -12.17 11.66 10.20
C GLY A 43 -10.66 11.80 10.15
N HIS A 44 -10.23 12.93 9.62
CA HIS A 44 -8.84 13.35 9.57
C HIS A 44 -8.72 14.78 10.05
N VAL A 45 -7.76 15.03 10.94
CA VAL A 45 -7.40 16.37 11.39
C VAL A 45 -5.94 16.58 11.12
N SER A 46 -5.59 17.69 10.48
CA SER A 46 -4.20 18.05 10.22
C SER A 46 -3.88 19.45 10.69
N TYR A 47 -2.67 19.62 11.20
CA TYR A 47 -2.08 20.88 11.59
C TYR A 47 -0.85 21.14 10.73
N GLN A 48 -0.78 22.32 10.13
CA GLN A 48 0.36 22.75 9.34
C GLN A 48 0.88 24.08 9.86
N HIS A 49 2.15 24.09 10.19
CA HIS A 49 2.86 25.31 10.59
C HIS A 49 4.26 25.33 9.95
N ASN A 50 4.56 26.40 9.23
CA ASN A 50 5.83 26.56 8.52
C ASN A 50 6.22 25.34 7.68
N ARG A 51 7.21 24.58 8.15
CA ARG A 51 7.83 23.43 7.45
C ARG A 51 7.34 22.08 7.93
N ILE A 52 6.44 22.08 8.92
CA ILE A 52 5.93 20.88 9.57
C ILE A 52 4.44 20.74 9.23
N ARG A 53 4.03 19.53 8.86
CA ARG A 53 2.65 19.09 8.85
C ARG A 53 2.52 17.82 9.69
N LEU A 54 1.53 17.80 10.56
CA LEU A 54 1.14 16.65 11.37
C LEU A 54 -0.33 16.37 11.14
N GLY A 55 -0.71 15.14 11.03
CA GLY A 55 -2.08 14.72 10.87
C GLY A 55 -2.43 13.49 11.71
N ILE A 56 -3.69 13.36 12.05
CA ILE A 56 -4.25 12.21 12.74
C ILE A 56 -5.49 11.78 11.99
N THR A 57 -5.55 10.49 11.63
CA THR A 57 -6.68 9.86 10.95
C THR A 57 -7.28 8.79 11.84
N GLY A 58 -8.59 8.76 11.96
CA GLY A 58 -9.31 7.67 12.61
C GLY A 58 -10.42 7.14 11.70
N ILE A 59 -10.50 5.82 11.56
CA ILE A 59 -11.55 5.14 10.81
C ILE A 59 -12.08 3.99 11.66
N TYR A 60 -13.41 3.91 11.76
CA TYR A 60 -14.12 2.80 12.39
C TYR A 60 -15.16 2.26 11.42
N TYR A 61 -15.24 0.95 11.28
CA TYR A 61 -16.23 0.31 10.43
C TYR A 61 -16.81 -0.95 11.06
N LEU A 62 -18.11 -1.14 10.82
CA LEU A 62 -18.94 -2.19 11.37
C LEU A 62 -19.65 -2.91 10.24
N PHE A 63 -19.55 -4.24 10.24
CA PHE A 63 -20.34 -5.09 9.36
C PHE A 63 -21.61 -5.55 10.07
N ASN A 64 -22.70 -5.69 9.34
CA ASN A 64 -23.96 -6.21 9.87
C ASN A 64 -23.93 -7.72 10.16
N ARG A 65 -22.86 -8.41 9.74
CA ARG A 65 -22.60 -9.83 9.97
C ARG A 65 -21.13 -10.03 10.36
N PRO A 66 -20.79 -11.05 11.16
CA PRO A 66 -19.40 -11.36 11.45
C PRO A 66 -18.63 -11.72 10.18
N TYR A 67 -17.40 -11.22 10.05
CA TYR A 67 -16.45 -11.61 9.04
C TYR A 67 -15.61 -12.77 9.59
N GLU A 68 -15.78 -13.94 9.02
CA GLU A 68 -15.11 -15.18 9.41
C GLU A 68 -14.50 -15.85 8.18
N PRO A 69 -13.36 -15.31 7.68
CA PRO A 69 -12.69 -15.88 6.51
C PRO A 69 -12.13 -17.26 6.84
N GLU A 70 -12.01 -18.12 5.85
CA GLU A 70 -11.32 -19.40 6.00
C GLU A 70 -9.83 -19.15 6.34
N LEU A 71 -9.42 -19.60 7.51
CA LEU A 71 -8.06 -19.45 8.01
C LEU A 71 -7.20 -20.61 7.52
N THR A 72 -6.52 -20.42 6.43
CA THR A 72 -5.47 -21.33 5.91
C THR A 72 -4.09 -20.95 6.45
N GLY A 73 -3.08 -21.76 6.16
CA GLY A 73 -1.72 -21.53 6.68
C GLY A 73 -1.16 -20.12 6.46
N TYR A 74 -1.42 -19.49 5.30
CA TYR A 74 -0.96 -18.13 5.00
C TYR A 74 -1.89 -17.05 5.57
N SER A 75 -3.21 -17.33 5.68
CA SER A 75 -4.22 -16.38 6.17
C SER A 75 -4.51 -16.49 7.66
N LYS A 76 -3.73 -17.26 8.42
CA LYS A 76 -3.93 -17.55 9.85
C LYS A 76 -4.15 -16.29 10.70
N TYR A 77 -3.54 -15.17 10.33
CA TYR A 77 -3.61 -13.91 11.07
C TYR A 77 -4.56 -12.89 10.44
N ASN A 78 -5.38 -13.30 9.48
CA ASN A 78 -6.41 -12.42 8.96
C ASN A 78 -7.40 -12.07 10.06
N LEU A 79 -7.87 -10.84 10.02
CA LEU A 79 -8.86 -10.36 10.98
C LEU A 79 -10.18 -11.08 10.82
N HIS A 80 -10.86 -11.24 11.94
CA HIS A 80 -12.22 -11.78 12.04
C HIS A 80 -13.06 -10.95 13.04
N GLY A 81 -14.37 -11.11 12.95
CA GLY A 81 -15.34 -10.36 13.75
C GLY A 81 -16.13 -9.34 12.93
N ASN A 82 -16.87 -8.46 13.60
CA ASN A 82 -17.79 -7.52 12.92
C ASN A 82 -17.37 -6.05 13.01
N ASN A 83 -16.45 -5.70 13.91
CA ASN A 83 -16.00 -4.33 14.13
C ASN A 83 -14.50 -4.19 13.95
N PHE A 84 -14.09 -3.11 13.29
CA PHE A 84 -12.70 -2.84 12.95
C PHE A 84 -12.39 -1.35 13.06
N TYR A 85 -11.15 -1.02 13.34
CA TYR A 85 -10.67 0.34 13.36
C TYR A 85 -9.25 0.43 12.82
N ASN A 86 -8.91 1.60 12.31
CA ASN A 86 -7.56 2.00 12.01
C ASN A 86 -7.34 3.43 12.53
N LEU A 87 -6.24 3.63 13.23
CA LEU A 87 -5.78 4.94 13.69
C LEU A 87 -4.41 5.19 13.09
N GLY A 88 -4.22 6.34 12.48
CA GLY A 88 -2.99 6.70 11.82
C GLY A 88 -2.50 8.10 12.23
N ILE A 89 -1.20 8.26 12.24
CA ILE A 89 -0.51 9.55 12.37
C ILE A 89 0.30 9.74 11.12
N ASP A 90 0.09 10.87 10.43
CA ASP A 90 0.89 11.29 9.29
C ASP A 90 1.71 12.54 9.63
N TYR A 91 2.86 12.64 9.01
CA TYR A 91 3.76 13.75 9.23
C TYR A 91 4.55 14.08 7.97
N ALA A 92 4.87 15.37 7.82
CA ALA A 92 5.76 15.85 6.78
C ALA A 92 6.63 16.99 7.33
N TYR A 93 7.90 16.97 6.97
CA TYR A 93 8.87 18.00 7.35
C TYR A 93 9.77 18.35 6.17
N ARG A 94 9.91 19.66 5.87
CA ARG A 94 10.79 20.18 4.83
C ARG A 94 11.95 20.96 5.45
N TRP A 95 13.16 20.50 5.14
CA TRP A 95 14.38 21.16 5.58
C TRP A 95 15.36 21.34 4.43
N HIS A 96 15.53 22.56 3.97
CA HIS A 96 16.36 22.89 2.81
C HIS A 96 16.00 22.01 1.58
N ARG A 97 16.92 21.13 1.22
CA ARG A 97 16.81 20.20 0.08
C ARG A 97 16.25 18.83 0.45
N PHE A 98 15.94 18.63 1.73
CA PHE A 98 15.35 17.41 2.24
C PHE A 98 13.84 17.57 2.45
N PHE A 99 13.11 16.54 2.08
CA PHE A 99 11.70 16.42 2.39
C PHE A 99 11.46 15.03 3.01
N PHE A 100 11.05 15.01 4.26
CA PHE A 100 10.71 13.83 5.00
C PHE A 100 9.20 13.77 5.20
N GLN A 101 8.58 12.63 4.88
CA GLN A 101 7.17 12.38 5.15
C GLN A 101 6.95 10.91 5.49
N GLY A 102 5.90 10.65 6.26
CA GLY A 102 5.51 9.28 6.57
C GLY A 102 4.16 9.20 7.21
N GLU A 103 3.72 7.97 7.35
CA GLU A 103 2.50 7.58 8.04
C GLU A 103 2.78 6.32 8.85
N THR A 104 2.27 6.29 10.07
CA THR A 104 2.26 5.09 10.90
C THR A 104 0.84 4.88 11.39
N ALA A 105 0.31 3.70 11.17
CA ALA A 105 -1.06 3.33 11.51
C ALA A 105 -1.11 2.04 12.33
N ILE A 106 -2.05 1.99 13.25
CA ILE A 106 -2.40 0.80 14.02
C ILE A 106 -3.80 0.35 13.66
N GLY A 107 -4.03 -0.94 13.66
CA GLY A 107 -5.35 -1.54 13.51
C GLY A 107 -5.75 -2.35 14.75
N LYS A 108 -6.85 -3.06 14.65
CA LYS A 108 -7.30 -3.99 15.70
C LYS A 108 -6.21 -5.01 16.08
N GLN A 109 -5.40 -5.42 15.11
CA GLN A 109 -4.24 -6.28 15.28
C GLN A 109 -3.11 -5.76 14.39
N GLY A 110 -1.95 -5.47 14.98
CA GLY A 110 -0.77 -5.07 14.23
C GLY A 110 -0.72 -3.60 13.82
N TRP A 111 0.36 -3.24 13.14
CA TRP A 111 0.67 -1.88 12.73
C TRP A 111 1.38 -1.86 11.38
N ALA A 112 1.33 -0.71 10.73
CA ALA A 112 1.99 -0.43 9.46
C ALA A 112 2.68 0.92 9.50
N SER A 113 3.82 1.05 8.84
CA SER A 113 4.54 2.31 8.72
C SER A 113 5.17 2.44 7.33
N LEU A 114 4.98 3.60 6.73
CA LEU A 114 5.56 3.97 5.45
C LEU A 114 6.25 5.33 5.60
N ASN A 115 7.56 5.37 5.35
CA ASN A 115 8.38 6.57 5.49
C ASN A 115 9.10 6.87 4.20
N ARG A 116 9.16 8.12 3.81
CA ARG A 116 9.86 8.61 2.63
C ARG A 116 10.79 9.75 2.99
N LEU A 117 12.04 9.63 2.57
CA LEU A 117 13.02 10.71 2.57
C LEU A 117 13.37 11.06 1.12
N GLN A 118 13.19 12.30 0.74
CA GLN A 118 13.58 12.82 -0.56
C GLN A 118 14.68 13.85 -0.37
N TYR A 119 15.71 13.76 -1.22
CA TYR A 119 16.81 14.71 -1.28
C TYR A 119 16.96 15.25 -2.70
N SER A 120 16.98 16.56 -2.85
CA SER A 120 17.12 17.25 -4.15
C SER A 120 18.42 18.07 -4.15
N PRO A 121 19.58 17.46 -4.51
CA PRO A 121 20.89 18.13 -4.48
C PRO A 121 20.96 19.33 -5.43
N VAL A 122 20.37 19.19 -6.60
CA VAL A 122 20.23 20.21 -7.65
C VAL A 122 18.83 20.15 -8.24
N GLN A 123 18.42 21.17 -9.01
CA GLN A 123 17.05 21.27 -9.55
C GLN A 123 16.63 20.07 -10.40
N ASN A 124 17.57 19.47 -11.13
CA ASN A 124 17.29 18.40 -12.09
C ASN A 124 17.59 17.00 -11.53
N THR A 125 17.83 16.86 -10.23
CA THR A 125 18.17 15.58 -9.60
C THR A 125 17.38 15.39 -8.31
N GLN A 126 16.76 14.24 -8.20
CA GLN A 126 16.03 13.80 -7.00
C GLN A 126 16.47 12.39 -6.62
N ILE A 127 16.73 12.21 -5.34
CA ILE A 127 17.01 10.90 -4.74
C ILE A 127 15.91 10.67 -3.71
N MET A 128 15.32 9.49 -3.70
CA MET A 128 14.26 9.13 -2.77
C MET A 128 14.56 7.79 -2.12
N LEU A 129 14.42 7.73 -0.82
CA LEU A 129 14.45 6.52 -0.02
C LEU A 129 13.08 6.30 0.60
N ILE A 130 12.53 5.10 0.44
CA ILE A 130 11.30 4.67 1.10
C ILE A 130 11.63 3.49 2.01
N HIS A 131 11.18 3.56 3.24
CA HIS A 131 11.13 2.45 4.18
C HIS A 131 9.67 2.06 4.40
N ARG A 132 9.36 0.77 4.26
CA ARG A 132 8.04 0.22 4.54
C ARG A 132 8.10 -0.94 5.51
N PHE A 133 7.14 -0.97 6.41
CA PHE A 133 6.93 -2.06 7.34
C PHE A 133 5.43 -2.27 7.54
N TYR A 134 4.94 -3.45 7.21
CA TYR A 134 3.54 -3.85 7.39
C TYR A 134 3.51 -5.18 8.12
N SER A 135 3.08 -5.17 9.38
CA SER A 135 3.02 -6.40 10.16
C SER A 135 2.08 -7.43 9.51
N TYR A 136 2.38 -8.69 9.70
CA TYR A 136 1.62 -9.79 9.08
C TYR A 136 0.17 -9.91 9.56
N ASN A 137 -0.17 -9.27 10.66
CA ASN A 137 -1.51 -9.19 11.24
C ASN A 137 -2.15 -7.80 11.13
N TYR A 138 -1.50 -6.83 10.49
CA TYR A 138 -2.13 -5.55 10.19
C TYR A 138 -3.18 -5.72 9.10
N TRP A 139 -4.31 -5.07 9.27
CA TRP A 139 -5.36 -5.09 8.28
C TRP A 139 -6.06 -3.73 8.20
N ALA A 140 -6.16 -3.22 6.98
CA ALA A 140 -6.88 -2.00 6.68
C ALA A 140 -7.60 -2.20 5.34
N MET A 141 -8.93 -2.25 5.37
CA MET A 141 -9.75 -2.60 4.21
C MET A 141 -9.54 -1.66 3.02
N PHE A 142 -9.26 -0.39 3.30
CA PHE A 142 -9.14 0.67 2.30
C PHE A 142 -7.70 1.14 2.08
N ALA A 143 -6.73 0.58 2.79
CA ALA A 143 -5.34 0.94 2.59
C ALA A 143 -4.81 0.34 1.29
N HIS A 144 -4.11 1.17 0.54
CA HIS A 144 -3.30 0.77 -0.60
C HIS A 144 -1.98 1.52 -0.52
N SER A 145 -0.99 0.88 0.05
CA SER A 145 0.32 1.47 0.28
C SER A 145 1.34 0.98 -0.74
N PHE A 146 2.47 1.69 -0.84
CA PHE A 146 3.59 1.27 -1.68
C PHE A 146 4.12 -0.09 -1.21
N GLY A 147 4.19 -1.08 -2.09
CA GLY A 147 4.68 -2.42 -1.79
C GLY A 147 4.46 -3.39 -2.94
N GLU A 148 5.00 -4.59 -2.79
CA GLU A 148 4.88 -5.71 -3.74
C GLU A 148 3.57 -6.49 -3.57
N GLY A 149 3.02 -6.47 -2.36
CA GLY A 149 1.75 -7.13 -2.05
C GLY A 149 0.53 -6.36 -2.53
N SER A 150 -0.56 -7.07 -2.84
CA SER A 150 -1.86 -6.46 -3.16
C SER A 150 -2.57 -5.86 -1.94
N THR A 151 -2.06 -6.11 -0.74
CA THR A 151 -2.60 -5.63 0.53
C THR A 151 -1.49 -5.04 1.38
N THR A 152 -1.81 -4.03 2.19
CA THR A 152 -0.88 -3.43 3.15
C THR A 152 -0.72 -4.36 4.36
N GLN A 153 -0.03 -5.48 4.18
CA GLN A 153 0.15 -6.53 5.17
C GLN A 153 1.35 -7.39 4.85
N ASN A 154 2.03 -7.92 5.89
CA ASN A 154 3.08 -8.93 5.77
C ASN A 154 4.22 -8.54 4.82
N GLU A 155 4.70 -7.32 4.89
CA GLU A 155 5.78 -6.85 4.03
C GLU A 155 6.66 -5.85 4.75
N GLN A 156 7.98 -5.95 4.53
CA GLN A 156 8.95 -4.93 4.94
C GLN A 156 10.01 -4.76 3.85
N GLY A 157 10.49 -3.53 3.68
CA GLY A 157 11.48 -3.28 2.64
C GLY A 157 12.01 -1.86 2.61
N TYR A 158 13.05 -1.70 1.79
CA TYR A 158 13.70 -0.45 1.48
C TYR A 158 13.75 -0.27 -0.03
N TYR A 159 13.21 0.82 -0.49
CA TYR A 159 13.28 1.22 -1.88
C TYR A 159 14.09 2.50 -2.00
N ILE A 160 15.08 2.50 -2.88
CA ILE A 160 15.82 3.69 -3.24
C ILE A 160 15.66 3.97 -4.74
N CYS A 161 15.45 5.22 -5.10
CA CYS A 161 15.50 5.61 -6.50
C CYS A 161 16.19 6.97 -6.68
N MET A 162 16.70 7.16 -7.89
CA MET A 162 17.26 8.41 -8.36
C MET A 162 16.67 8.75 -9.72
N GLU A 163 16.23 9.99 -9.84
CA GLU A 163 15.83 10.58 -11.11
C GLU A 163 16.73 11.79 -11.39
N THR A 164 17.28 11.88 -12.59
CA THR A 164 18.15 13.00 -12.98
C THR A 164 18.02 13.33 -14.46
N SER A 165 18.13 14.62 -14.77
CA SER A 165 18.17 15.15 -16.15
C SER A 165 19.42 16.03 -16.32
N PRO A 166 20.63 15.41 -16.36
CA PRO A 166 21.89 16.18 -16.38
C PRO A 166 22.13 16.88 -17.72
N PHE A 167 21.52 16.42 -18.80
CA PHE A 167 21.65 16.97 -20.15
C PHE A 167 20.28 17.33 -20.72
N ALA A 168 20.24 18.28 -21.64
CA ALA A 168 19.02 18.60 -22.36
C ALA A 168 18.48 17.35 -23.08
N TYR A 169 17.16 17.18 -23.04
CA TYR A 169 16.43 16.08 -23.68
C TYR A 169 16.63 14.67 -23.08
N TRP A 170 17.53 14.51 -22.09
CA TRP A 170 17.79 13.22 -21.45
C TRP A 170 17.26 13.19 -20.02
N LYS A 171 16.52 12.14 -19.70
CA LYS A 171 16.07 11.80 -18.36
C LYS A 171 16.51 10.38 -18.03
N PHE A 172 17.14 10.21 -16.87
CA PHE A 172 17.56 8.93 -16.33
C PHE A 172 16.81 8.65 -15.04
N PHE A 173 16.36 7.41 -14.92
CA PHE A 173 15.76 6.91 -13.69
C PHE A 173 16.39 5.57 -13.35
N ALA A 174 16.77 5.40 -12.09
CA ALA A 174 17.25 4.14 -11.56
C ALA A 174 16.59 3.86 -10.23
N SER A 175 16.20 2.62 -9.98
CA SER A 175 15.67 2.22 -8.70
C SER A 175 16.16 0.83 -8.29
N PHE A 176 16.16 0.62 -6.98
CA PHE A 176 16.49 -0.64 -6.35
C PHE A 176 15.55 -0.87 -5.17
N ASP A 177 14.90 -2.02 -5.13
CA ASP A 177 14.01 -2.45 -4.08
C ASP A 177 14.54 -3.70 -3.38
N LEU A 178 14.54 -3.66 -2.06
CA LEU A 178 14.81 -4.80 -1.19
C LEU A 178 13.58 -5.05 -0.35
N PHE A 179 12.98 -6.23 -0.47
CA PHE A 179 11.77 -6.55 0.27
C PHE A 179 11.78 -7.96 0.84
N SER A 180 10.99 -8.15 1.87
CA SER A 180 10.77 -9.46 2.47
C SER A 180 9.37 -9.60 3.02
N PHE A 181 8.90 -10.83 3.02
CA PHE A 181 7.61 -11.26 3.57
C PHE A 181 7.88 -12.13 4.79
N PRO A 182 7.77 -11.59 6.01
CA PRO A 182 8.07 -12.32 7.25
C PRO A 182 7.17 -13.53 7.51
N TRP A 183 5.95 -13.52 6.95
CA TRP A 183 5.00 -14.63 7.00
C TRP A 183 4.75 -15.23 5.63
N LYS A 184 4.17 -16.41 5.60
CA LYS A 184 3.80 -17.14 4.38
C LYS A 184 2.87 -16.31 3.48
N LYS A 185 3.02 -16.49 2.17
CA LYS A 185 2.12 -15.97 1.14
C LYS A 185 1.29 -17.07 0.50
N TYR A 186 0.28 -16.70 -0.25
CA TYR A 186 -0.47 -17.64 -1.08
C TYR A 186 0.49 -18.42 -1.99
N ARG A 187 0.45 -19.75 -1.92
CA ARG A 187 1.34 -20.69 -2.63
C ARG A 187 2.81 -20.65 -2.24
N VAL A 188 3.20 -19.88 -1.24
CA VAL A 188 4.59 -19.83 -0.73
C VAL A 188 4.59 -20.20 0.74
N ASN A 189 5.05 -21.40 1.05
CA ASN A 189 4.95 -22.01 2.39
C ASN A 189 6.02 -21.55 3.40
N LYS A 190 6.91 -20.64 2.99
CA LYS A 190 8.00 -20.12 3.82
C LYS A 190 8.05 -18.59 3.73
N PRO A 191 8.66 -17.90 4.71
CA PRO A 191 9.06 -16.52 4.54
C PRO A 191 9.91 -16.35 3.28
N SER A 192 9.70 -15.28 2.53
CA SER A 192 10.44 -15.02 1.29
C SER A 192 11.01 -13.61 1.28
N ARG A 193 11.98 -13.38 0.43
CA ARG A 193 12.61 -12.08 0.19
C ARG A 193 12.90 -11.90 -1.29
N GLY A 194 12.91 -10.66 -1.72
CA GLY A 194 13.20 -10.35 -3.11
C GLY A 194 13.97 -9.06 -3.28
N THR A 195 14.46 -8.88 -4.48
CA THR A 195 15.16 -7.68 -4.93
C THR A 195 14.74 -7.33 -6.34
N ASP A 196 14.40 -6.07 -6.57
CA ASP A 196 14.09 -5.57 -7.90
C ASP A 196 15.01 -4.39 -8.22
N ALA A 197 15.55 -4.39 -9.44
CA ALA A 197 16.35 -3.30 -9.96
C ALA A 197 15.80 -2.84 -11.32
N LEU A 198 15.60 -1.55 -11.45
CA LEU A 198 15.09 -0.95 -12.70
C LEU A 198 16.02 0.19 -13.11
N PHE A 199 16.35 0.21 -14.38
CA PHE A 199 17.01 1.34 -15.03
C PHE A 199 16.19 1.77 -16.24
N GLN A 200 15.93 3.06 -16.34
CA GLN A 200 15.21 3.64 -17.49
C GLN A 200 15.93 4.89 -17.96
N THR A 201 16.03 5.02 -19.26
CA THR A 201 16.47 6.25 -19.91
C THR A 201 15.42 6.72 -20.90
N THR A 202 15.18 8.02 -20.94
CA THR A 202 14.24 8.64 -21.86
C THR A 202 14.93 9.77 -22.60
N PHE A 203 14.81 9.76 -23.91
CA PHE A 203 15.32 10.80 -24.78
C PHE A 203 14.17 11.49 -25.54
N THR A 204 14.02 12.79 -25.34
CA THR A 204 12.92 13.60 -25.90
C THR A 204 13.47 14.78 -26.68
N PRO A 205 14.02 14.57 -27.92
CA PRO A 205 14.64 15.63 -28.71
C PRO A 205 13.65 16.69 -29.18
N TYR A 206 12.39 16.32 -29.36
CA TYR A 206 11.31 17.21 -29.82
C TYR A 206 10.07 16.98 -28.97
N SER A 207 9.17 17.95 -28.89
CA SER A 207 7.93 17.89 -28.09
C SER A 207 6.98 16.74 -28.48
N ASN A 208 7.10 16.24 -29.71
CA ASN A 208 6.26 15.19 -30.28
C ASN A 208 7.00 13.84 -30.46
N LEU A 209 8.27 13.74 -30.03
CA LEU A 209 9.05 12.51 -30.11
C LEU A 209 9.72 12.18 -28.78
N SER A 210 9.38 11.03 -28.22
CA SER A 210 10.02 10.49 -27.03
C SER A 210 10.41 9.04 -27.28
N VAL A 211 11.62 8.67 -26.92
CA VAL A 211 12.15 7.30 -26.98
C VAL A 211 12.56 6.89 -25.58
N SER A 212 12.06 5.76 -25.11
CA SER A 212 12.38 5.22 -23.78
C SER A 212 12.99 3.83 -23.92
N TYR A 213 14.03 3.59 -23.15
CA TYR A 213 14.61 2.26 -22.91
C TYR A 213 14.46 1.92 -21.45
N THR A 214 13.97 0.71 -21.16
CA THR A 214 13.79 0.20 -19.79
C THR A 214 14.44 -1.15 -19.65
N HIS A 215 15.26 -1.32 -18.61
CA HIS A 215 15.81 -2.60 -18.19
C HIS A 215 15.33 -2.89 -16.76
N LEU A 216 14.69 -4.05 -16.59
CA LEU A 216 14.19 -4.52 -15.31
C LEU A 216 14.82 -5.87 -14.97
N ARG A 217 15.31 -6.00 -13.74
CA ARG A 217 15.75 -7.28 -13.17
C ARG A 217 15.04 -7.49 -11.82
N ALA A 218 14.25 -8.54 -11.75
CA ALA A 218 13.53 -8.95 -10.54
C ALA A 218 14.00 -10.34 -10.09
N HIS A 219 14.11 -10.53 -8.78
CA HIS A 219 14.53 -11.81 -8.20
C HIS A 219 13.85 -12.02 -6.84
N GLU A 220 13.02 -13.05 -6.71
CA GLU A 220 12.43 -13.47 -5.42
C GLU A 220 12.98 -14.85 -5.03
N THR A 221 13.38 -15.03 -3.76
CA THR A 221 13.88 -16.29 -3.19
C THR A 221 13.03 -16.70 -1.99
N THR A 222 12.73 -17.98 -1.90
CA THR A 222 12.02 -18.66 -0.80
C THR A 222 12.97 -19.46 0.09
#